data_e0299d5605636f0a1fde380a018c2d2a
#
_entry.id   e0299d5605636f0a1fde380a018c2d2a
#
_cell.length_a   1.000
_cell.length_b   1.000
_cell.length_c   1.000
_cell.angle_alpha   90.00
_cell.angle_beta   90.00
_cell.angle_gamma   90.00
#
_symmetry.space_group_name_H-M   'P 1'
#
loop_
_entity.id
_entity.type
_entity.pdbx_description
1 polymer ?
#
loop_
_entity_poly.entity_id
_entity_poly.type
_entity_poly.pdbx_seq_one_letter_code
_entity_poly.pdbx_strand_id
1 'polypeptide(L)'
;ESTRFLKSKQFDVIVIGGGPGGYIAAIRAAQLGKNVACIDEWKNEKGGPAPGGPCTNVGCIPSKALLQSSEHFEHANHHFAAHGISAKDIKIDVAKMIGRKDAVVKQNNDGILYLFKKNKVTFFHGRGAFSKAVEGGYEIQVTGKNAETLLAKQVIVATGSNARPLPGVEFDEQQILSNDGALAVNAVPKKLGVIGSGVIGLEMGSVWRRLGADVTVLEGMPTFLAAVDEQVAKEAKKAFDKQGLKSELGVKIGDIK
;
A
#
# COMPACT_ATOMS: atom_id res chain seq x y z
N GLU A 1 29.73 29.77 -28.93
CA GLU A 1 28.87 29.54 -27.75
C GLU A 1 29.02 28.09 -27.30
N SER A 2 29.81 27.90 -26.25
CA SER A 2 30.08 26.59 -25.65
C SER A 2 28.85 26.14 -24.87
N THR A 3 28.01 25.28 -25.46
CA THR A 3 26.94 24.60 -24.79
C THR A 3 27.57 23.69 -23.74
N ARG A 4 27.50 24.11 -22.48
CA ARG A 4 27.90 23.30 -21.31
C ARG A 4 27.00 22.07 -21.27
N PHE A 5 27.40 20.98 -21.91
CA PHE A 5 26.80 19.68 -21.69
C PHE A 5 26.99 19.34 -20.22
N LEU A 6 25.94 19.51 -19.41
CA LEU A 6 25.86 18.97 -18.06
C LEU A 6 26.08 17.48 -18.21
N LYS A 7 27.23 16.98 -17.74
CA LYS A 7 27.59 15.57 -17.81
C LYS A 7 26.55 14.79 -17.02
N SER A 8 25.71 14.05 -17.72
CA SER A 8 24.66 13.23 -17.07
C SER A 8 25.27 12.33 -16.00
N LYS A 9 24.63 12.22 -14.84
CA LYS A 9 25.09 11.34 -13.76
C LYS A 9 24.99 9.89 -14.22
N GLN A 10 26.03 9.11 -13.97
CA GLN A 10 26.13 7.71 -14.39
C GLN A 10 26.01 6.78 -13.18
N PHE A 11 25.25 5.69 -13.36
CA PHE A 11 25.02 4.66 -12.36
C PHE A 11 25.25 3.28 -12.96
N ASP A 12 25.71 2.33 -12.14
CA ASP A 12 25.77 0.93 -12.54
C ASP A 12 24.35 0.35 -12.62
N VAL A 13 23.49 0.74 -11.66
CA VAL A 13 22.10 0.31 -11.60
C VAL A 13 21.19 1.49 -11.27
N ILE A 14 20.15 1.68 -12.05
CA ILE A 14 19.03 2.55 -11.70
C ILE A 14 17.80 1.68 -11.42
N VAL A 15 17.15 1.91 -10.27
CA VAL A 15 15.90 1.25 -9.90
C VAL A 15 14.77 2.25 -10.06
N ILE A 16 13.77 1.91 -10.88
CA ILE A 16 12.57 2.73 -11.08
C ILE A 16 11.46 2.16 -10.21
N GLY A 17 11.05 2.91 -9.18
CA GLY A 17 10.10 2.54 -8.16
C GLY A 17 10.78 2.25 -6.82
N GLY A 18 10.32 2.93 -5.76
CA GLY A 18 10.84 2.84 -4.40
C GLY A 18 9.99 1.95 -3.47
N GLY A 19 9.13 1.08 -4.02
CA GLY A 19 8.38 0.07 -3.27
C GLY A 19 9.25 -1.09 -2.78
N PRO A 20 8.67 -2.12 -2.13
CA PRO A 20 9.45 -3.24 -1.55
C PRO A 20 10.38 -3.94 -2.55
N GLY A 21 9.94 -4.15 -3.79
CA GLY A 21 10.82 -4.68 -4.83
C GLY A 21 11.97 -3.75 -5.18
N GLY A 22 11.73 -2.44 -5.19
CA GLY A 22 12.70 -1.44 -5.59
C GLY A 22 13.70 -1.07 -4.51
N TYR A 23 13.25 -0.66 -3.31
CA TYR A 23 14.19 -0.23 -2.27
C TYR A 23 15.09 -1.37 -1.79
N ILE A 24 14.57 -2.60 -1.71
CA ILE A 24 15.38 -3.77 -1.35
C ILE A 24 16.45 -4.03 -2.43
N ALA A 25 16.05 -4.02 -3.71
CA ALA A 25 16.99 -4.22 -4.82
C ALA A 25 18.08 -3.14 -4.86
N ALA A 26 17.69 -1.86 -4.69
CA ALA A 26 18.63 -0.74 -4.66
C ALA A 26 19.66 -0.85 -3.52
N ILE A 27 19.19 -1.14 -2.30
CA ILE A 27 20.04 -1.33 -1.12
C ILE A 27 20.97 -2.52 -1.35
N ARG A 28 20.45 -3.64 -1.83
CA ARG A 28 21.27 -4.83 -2.05
C ARG A 28 22.34 -4.63 -3.13
N ALA A 29 21.99 -3.99 -4.24
CA ALA A 29 22.96 -3.65 -5.28
C ALA A 29 24.08 -2.74 -4.75
N ALA A 30 23.74 -1.75 -3.93
CA ALA A 30 24.73 -0.86 -3.29
C ALA A 30 25.62 -1.62 -2.31
N GLN A 31 25.09 -2.54 -1.51
CA GLN A 31 25.87 -3.42 -0.63
C GLN A 31 26.86 -4.33 -1.39
N LEU A 32 26.53 -4.65 -2.65
CA LEU A 32 27.40 -5.39 -3.57
C LEU A 32 28.42 -4.49 -4.29
N GLY A 33 28.60 -3.25 -3.84
CA GLY A 33 29.61 -2.31 -4.36
C GLY A 33 29.21 -1.58 -5.64
N LYS A 34 27.93 -1.63 -6.05
CA LYS A 34 27.47 -0.89 -7.24
C LYS A 34 27.16 0.57 -6.90
N ASN A 35 27.37 1.46 -7.88
CA ASN A 35 26.85 2.83 -7.82
C ASN A 35 25.37 2.81 -8.24
N VAL A 36 24.47 3.12 -7.29
CA VAL A 36 23.02 2.88 -7.45
C VAL A 36 22.21 4.15 -7.26
N ALA A 37 21.21 4.34 -8.14
CA ALA A 37 20.13 5.29 -7.93
C ALA A 37 18.79 4.57 -7.77
N CYS A 38 17.90 5.16 -6.98
CA CYS A 38 16.50 4.79 -6.89
C CYS A 38 15.63 6.01 -7.19
N ILE A 39 14.63 5.84 -8.05
CA ILE A 39 13.71 6.89 -8.47
C ILE A 39 12.31 6.52 -8.00
N ASP A 40 11.63 7.41 -7.28
CA ASP A 40 10.26 7.19 -6.81
C ASP A 40 9.48 8.50 -6.72
N GLU A 41 8.21 8.47 -7.12
CA GLU A 41 7.36 9.68 -7.20
C GLU A 41 6.39 9.85 -6.02
N TRP A 42 6.31 8.87 -5.11
CA TRP A 42 5.39 8.95 -3.98
C TRP A 42 5.65 10.17 -3.10
N LYS A 43 4.55 10.80 -2.69
CA LYS A 43 4.55 12.03 -1.90
C LYS A 43 3.80 11.83 -0.60
N ASN A 44 4.33 12.41 0.46
CA ASN A 44 3.58 12.61 1.68
C ASN A 44 2.61 13.81 1.54
N GLU A 45 1.77 14.04 2.55
CA GLU A 45 0.79 15.14 2.58
C GLU A 45 1.40 16.53 2.35
N LYS A 46 2.67 16.72 2.67
CA LYS A 46 3.40 17.97 2.48
C LYS A 46 4.12 18.05 1.12
N GLY A 47 3.89 17.09 0.23
CA GLY A 47 4.53 17.01 -1.08
C GLY A 47 5.98 16.55 -1.06
N GLY A 48 6.51 16.16 0.08
CA GLY A 48 7.85 15.58 0.23
C GLY A 48 7.89 14.09 -0.16
N PRO A 49 9.10 13.51 -0.29
CA PRO A 49 9.25 12.12 -0.68
C PRO A 49 8.68 11.15 0.36
N ALA A 50 8.02 10.10 -0.12
CA ALA A 50 7.48 9.01 0.69
C ALA A 50 7.75 7.65 0.02
N PRO A 51 9.02 7.23 -0.15
CA PRO A 51 9.32 5.95 -0.76
C PRO A 51 8.75 4.80 0.06
N GLY A 52 8.43 3.69 -0.61
CA GLY A 52 7.83 2.51 -0.01
C GLY A 52 6.73 1.92 -0.88
N GLY A 53 6.34 2.64 -1.94
CA GLY A 53 5.33 2.23 -2.90
C GLY A 53 3.95 1.98 -2.27
N PRO A 54 3.03 1.30 -2.99
CA PRO A 54 1.70 1.01 -2.48
C PRO A 54 1.71 0.25 -1.15
N CYS A 55 2.59 -0.73 -0.98
CA CYS A 55 2.62 -1.55 0.24
C CYS A 55 2.84 -0.72 1.50
N THR A 56 3.79 0.22 1.49
CA THR A 56 4.09 1.07 2.65
C THR A 56 3.06 2.17 2.84
N ASN A 57 2.59 2.78 1.76
CA ASN A 57 1.79 3.99 1.83
C ASN A 57 0.27 3.71 1.93
N VAL A 58 -0.24 2.78 1.10
CA VAL A 58 -1.68 2.54 0.94
C VAL A 58 -2.05 1.04 0.89
N GLY A 59 -1.23 0.18 1.46
CA GLY A 59 -1.43 -1.27 1.42
C GLY A 59 -1.05 -1.96 2.72
N CYS A 60 0.01 -2.76 2.67
CA CYS A 60 0.39 -3.71 3.72
C CYS A 60 0.61 -3.06 5.09
N ILE A 61 1.35 -1.98 5.15
CA ILE A 61 1.71 -1.33 6.42
C ILE A 61 0.48 -0.67 7.07
N PRO A 62 -0.26 0.22 6.39
CA PRO A 62 -1.43 0.84 7.00
C PRO A 62 -2.55 -0.17 7.31
N SER A 63 -2.78 -1.19 6.46
CA SER A 63 -3.82 -2.17 6.73
C SER A 63 -3.51 -2.98 7.99
N LYS A 64 -2.27 -3.43 8.20
CA LYS A 64 -1.87 -4.15 9.42
C LYS A 64 -1.92 -3.26 10.66
N ALA A 65 -1.61 -1.97 10.53
CA ALA A 65 -1.76 -1.03 11.64
C ALA A 65 -3.23 -0.89 12.09
N LEU A 66 -4.18 -0.82 11.15
CA LEU A 66 -5.61 -0.79 11.45
C LEU A 66 -6.13 -2.12 11.96
N LEU A 67 -5.72 -3.25 11.35
CA LEU A 67 -6.08 -4.59 11.82
C LEU A 67 -5.66 -4.79 13.27
N GLN A 68 -4.44 -4.41 13.65
CA GLN A 68 -3.96 -4.51 15.03
C GLN A 68 -4.81 -3.68 15.99
N SER A 69 -5.13 -2.43 15.63
CA SER A 69 -5.95 -1.57 16.49
C SER A 69 -7.37 -2.11 16.65
N SER A 70 -7.99 -2.59 15.57
CA SER A 70 -9.33 -3.19 15.61
C SER A 70 -9.35 -4.52 16.38
N GLU A 71 -8.28 -5.31 16.31
CA GLU A 71 -8.14 -6.54 17.08
C GLU A 71 -8.04 -6.26 18.59
N HIS A 72 -7.27 -5.27 19.00
CA HIS A 72 -7.22 -4.85 20.41
C HIS A 72 -8.59 -4.42 20.93
N PHE A 73 -9.35 -3.69 20.11
CA PHE A 73 -10.72 -3.29 20.46
C PHE A 73 -11.65 -4.49 20.59
N GLU A 74 -11.59 -5.42 19.65
CA GLU A 74 -12.38 -6.67 19.67
C GLU A 74 -12.05 -7.52 20.90
N HIS A 75 -10.75 -7.74 21.18
CA HIS A 75 -10.31 -8.51 22.36
C HIS A 75 -10.76 -7.87 23.65
N ALA A 76 -10.66 -6.56 23.77
CA ALA A 76 -11.05 -5.84 24.98
C ALA A 76 -12.56 -5.94 25.25
N ASN A 77 -13.40 -5.96 24.22
CA ASN A 77 -14.84 -6.07 24.35
C ASN A 77 -15.35 -7.52 24.57
N HIS A 78 -14.67 -8.52 23.97
CA HIS A 78 -15.24 -9.87 23.88
C HIS A 78 -14.40 -10.98 24.53
N HIS A 79 -13.10 -10.75 24.75
CA HIS A 79 -12.19 -11.82 25.18
C HIS A 79 -11.54 -11.58 26.55
N PHE A 80 -11.43 -10.34 27.02
CA PHE A 80 -10.75 -10.03 28.28
C PHE A 80 -11.39 -10.71 29.50
N ALA A 81 -12.69 -10.91 29.51
CA ALA A 81 -13.37 -11.57 30.62
C ALA A 81 -12.88 -13.02 30.85
N ALA A 82 -12.54 -13.75 29.79
CA ALA A 82 -11.99 -15.10 29.89
C ALA A 82 -10.61 -15.14 30.58
N HIS A 83 -9.89 -14.00 30.59
CA HIS A 83 -8.60 -13.83 31.28
C HIS A 83 -8.76 -13.23 32.69
N GLY A 84 -9.98 -13.05 33.18
CA GLY A 84 -10.24 -12.39 34.48
C GLY A 84 -10.05 -10.87 34.44
N ILE A 85 -9.93 -10.27 33.25
CA ILE A 85 -9.76 -8.83 33.07
C ILE A 85 -11.13 -8.19 32.86
N SER A 86 -11.51 -7.28 33.75
CA SER A 86 -12.73 -6.49 33.61
C SER A 86 -12.43 -5.20 32.90
N ALA A 87 -13.13 -4.94 31.80
CA ALA A 87 -13.07 -3.68 31.06
C ALA A 87 -14.51 -3.20 30.81
N LYS A 88 -14.78 -1.93 31.08
CA LYS A 88 -16.09 -1.33 30.90
C LYS A 88 -15.99 -0.11 29.99
N ASP A 89 -17.07 0.15 29.27
CA ASP A 89 -17.24 1.35 28.41
C ASP A 89 -16.09 1.59 27.43
N ILE A 90 -15.55 0.53 26.87
CA ILE A 90 -14.47 0.62 25.89
C ILE A 90 -15.01 1.26 24.62
N LYS A 91 -14.38 2.36 24.21
CA LYS A 91 -14.74 3.12 23.01
C LYS A 91 -13.54 3.22 22.07
N ILE A 92 -13.81 3.26 20.78
CA ILE A 92 -12.80 3.54 19.77
C ILE A 92 -12.82 5.02 19.39
N ASP A 93 -11.66 5.63 19.37
CA ASP A 93 -11.42 6.93 18.74
C ASP A 93 -10.81 6.68 17.36
N VAL A 94 -11.65 6.77 16.32
CA VAL A 94 -11.25 6.47 14.94
C VAL A 94 -10.19 7.45 14.47
N ALA A 95 -10.31 8.74 14.80
CA ALA A 95 -9.32 9.74 14.38
C ALA A 95 -7.93 9.43 14.96
N LYS A 96 -7.87 9.01 16.21
CA LYS A 96 -6.61 8.59 16.85
C LYS A 96 -6.06 7.30 16.26
N MET A 97 -6.93 6.36 15.92
CA MET A 97 -6.53 5.12 15.24
C MET A 97 -5.92 5.41 13.87
N ILE A 98 -6.55 6.28 13.07
CA ILE A 98 -6.03 6.73 11.77
C ILE A 98 -4.71 7.45 11.94
N GLY A 99 -4.62 8.42 12.87
CA GLY A 99 -3.36 9.13 13.15
C GLY A 99 -2.21 8.20 13.57
N ARG A 100 -2.50 7.13 14.34
CA ARG A 100 -1.50 6.09 14.64
C ARG A 100 -1.03 5.38 13.37
N LYS A 101 -1.96 4.97 12.50
CA LYS A 101 -1.65 4.35 11.20
C LYS A 101 -0.73 5.26 10.37
N ASP A 102 -1.05 6.55 10.27
CA ASP A 102 -0.25 7.53 9.50
C ASP A 102 1.16 7.72 10.09
N ALA A 103 1.28 7.72 11.42
CA ALA A 103 2.58 7.76 12.09
C ALA A 103 3.43 6.52 11.78
N VAL A 104 2.82 5.32 11.72
CA VAL A 104 3.51 4.08 11.35
C VAL A 104 3.99 4.13 9.89
N VAL A 105 3.15 4.59 8.97
CA VAL A 105 3.52 4.78 7.56
C VAL A 105 4.70 5.74 7.45
N LYS A 106 4.60 6.91 8.08
CA LYS A 106 5.67 7.90 8.07
C LYS A 106 6.99 7.35 8.62
N GLN A 107 6.96 6.61 9.71
CA GLN A 107 8.15 5.98 10.28
C GLN A 107 8.83 5.04 9.28
N ASN A 108 8.05 4.28 8.51
CA ASN A 108 8.58 3.39 7.48
C ASN A 108 9.19 4.17 6.32
N ASN A 109 8.53 5.25 5.83
CA ASN A 109 9.09 6.09 4.78
C ASN A 109 10.43 6.71 5.21
N ASP A 110 10.49 7.28 6.42
CA ASP A 110 11.71 7.87 6.99
C ASP A 110 12.81 6.79 7.12
N GLY A 111 12.44 5.57 7.52
CA GLY A 111 13.33 4.42 7.61
C GLY A 111 13.94 4.03 6.25
N ILE A 112 13.15 4.03 5.19
CA ILE A 112 13.63 3.73 3.84
C ILE A 112 14.62 4.81 3.37
N LEU A 113 14.30 6.10 3.58
CA LEU A 113 15.21 7.20 3.25
C LEU A 113 16.52 7.12 4.03
N TYR A 114 16.45 6.77 5.33
CA TYR A 114 17.64 6.51 6.15
C TYR A 114 18.48 5.36 5.59
N LEU A 115 17.84 4.24 5.19
CA LEU A 115 18.54 3.10 4.61
C LEU A 115 19.19 3.44 3.27
N PHE A 116 18.56 4.24 2.41
CA PHE A 116 19.18 4.74 1.20
C PHE A 116 20.45 5.52 1.51
N LYS A 117 20.37 6.49 2.44
CA LYS A 117 21.53 7.27 2.87
C LYS A 117 22.65 6.39 3.46
N LYS A 118 22.30 5.45 4.35
CA LYS A 118 23.24 4.53 5.00
C LYS A 118 24.00 3.66 3.98
N ASN A 119 23.31 3.20 2.94
CA ASN A 119 23.88 2.36 1.90
C ASN A 119 24.39 3.13 0.68
N LYS A 120 24.43 4.47 0.74
CA LYS A 120 24.90 5.35 -0.35
C LYS A 120 24.10 5.19 -1.65
N VAL A 121 22.83 4.83 -1.57
CA VAL A 121 21.90 4.87 -2.71
C VAL A 121 21.51 6.32 -2.96
N THR A 122 21.70 6.81 -4.20
CA THR A 122 21.25 8.14 -4.60
C THR A 122 19.75 8.10 -4.87
N PHE A 123 18.97 8.81 -4.08
CA PHE A 123 17.51 8.86 -4.25
C PHE A 123 17.08 10.06 -5.06
N PHE A 124 16.22 9.84 -6.06
CA PHE A 124 15.58 10.88 -6.87
C PHE A 124 14.08 10.87 -6.63
N HIS A 125 13.55 11.99 -6.15
CA HIS A 125 12.11 12.15 -5.98
C HIS A 125 11.47 12.65 -7.27
N GLY A 126 10.82 11.77 -7.99
CA GLY A 126 10.17 12.05 -9.26
C GLY A 126 9.80 10.76 -10.01
N ARG A 127 9.23 10.93 -11.20
CA ARG A 127 8.88 9.82 -12.07
C ARG A 127 10.02 9.47 -12.99
N GLY A 128 10.47 8.21 -12.96
CA GLY A 128 11.48 7.66 -13.85
C GLY A 128 10.86 7.04 -15.09
N ALA A 129 11.42 7.36 -16.26
CA ALA A 129 11.01 6.75 -17.53
C ALA A 129 12.23 6.50 -18.43
N PHE A 130 12.19 5.45 -19.23
CA PHE A 130 13.16 5.24 -20.29
C PHE A 130 13.00 6.32 -21.34
N SER A 131 14.14 6.92 -21.76
CA SER A 131 14.20 7.84 -22.87
C SER A 131 14.68 7.12 -24.14
N LYS A 132 15.86 6.51 -24.06
CA LYS A 132 16.45 5.77 -25.18
C LYS A 132 17.52 4.79 -24.71
N ALA A 133 17.81 3.78 -25.56
CA ALA A 133 19.01 2.97 -25.42
C ALA A 133 20.23 3.79 -25.90
N VAL A 134 21.34 3.63 -25.21
CA VAL A 134 22.64 4.25 -25.55
C VAL A 134 23.71 3.17 -25.53
N GLU A 135 24.90 3.50 -26.06
CA GLU A 135 26.01 2.57 -25.99
C GLU A 135 26.34 2.21 -24.53
N GLY A 136 26.31 0.94 -24.21
CA GLY A 136 26.60 0.43 -22.86
C GLY A 136 25.48 0.60 -21.84
N GLY A 137 24.24 0.95 -22.25
CA GLY A 137 23.13 1.05 -21.30
C GLY A 137 21.91 1.83 -21.76
N TYR A 138 21.34 2.60 -20.82
CA TYR A 138 20.05 3.28 -21.00
C TYR A 138 20.11 4.71 -20.46
N GLU A 139 19.44 5.61 -21.16
CA GLU A 139 19.14 6.94 -20.68
C GLU A 139 17.77 6.94 -19.99
N ILE A 140 17.77 7.41 -18.75
CA ILE A 140 16.56 7.49 -17.90
C ILE A 140 16.26 8.95 -17.62
N GLN A 141 15.04 9.36 -17.92
CA GLN A 141 14.52 10.68 -17.61
C GLN A 141 13.83 10.66 -16.26
N VAL A 142 14.22 11.57 -15.38
CA VAL A 142 13.52 11.84 -14.11
C VAL A 142 12.72 13.12 -14.30
N THR A 143 11.40 13.03 -14.11
CA THR A 143 10.51 14.21 -14.15
C THR A 143 10.08 14.56 -12.73
N GLY A 144 9.75 15.83 -12.48
CA GLY A 144 9.36 16.35 -11.17
C GLY A 144 10.06 17.67 -10.86
N LYS A 145 10.14 18.02 -9.57
CA LYS A 145 10.70 19.31 -9.13
C LYS A 145 12.17 19.49 -9.54
N ASN A 146 12.94 18.41 -9.60
CA ASN A 146 14.34 18.39 -9.98
C ASN A 146 14.52 17.44 -11.19
N ALA A 147 13.95 17.86 -12.34
CA ALA A 147 14.04 17.06 -13.56
C ALA A 147 15.51 16.96 -14.02
N GLU A 148 15.96 15.74 -14.31
CA GLU A 148 17.31 15.49 -14.85
C GLU A 148 17.35 14.19 -15.66
N THR A 149 18.40 14.07 -16.46
CA THR A 149 18.68 12.88 -17.29
C THR A 149 19.82 12.09 -16.65
N LEU A 150 19.62 10.80 -16.47
CA LEU A 150 20.56 9.87 -15.86
C LEU A 150 20.96 8.80 -16.86
N LEU A 151 22.16 8.25 -16.71
CA LEU A 151 22.64 7.11 -17.48
C LEU A 151 22.80 5.89 -16.57
N ALA A 152 22.30 4.76 -17.02
CA ALA A 152 22.37 3.47 -16.30
C ALA A 152 22.97 2.39 -17.18
N LYS A 153 23.89 1.59 -16.66
CA LYS A 153 24.32 0.36 -17.33
C LYS A 153 23.19 -0.69 -17.30
N GLN A 154 22.49 -0.76 -16.20
CA GLN A 154 21.37 -1.69 -15.96
C GLN A 154 20.21 -0.97 -15.27
N VAL A 155 18.98 -1.40 -15.57
CA VAL A 155 17.78 -0.84 -14.97
C VAL A 155 16.92 -1.95 -14.38
N ILE A 156 16.46 -1.73 -13.15
CA ILE A 156 15.47 -2.59 -12.50
C ILE A 156 14.13 -1.84 -12.51
N VAL A 157 13.12 -2.44 -13.16
CA VAL A 157 11.76 -1.91 -13.20
C VAL A 157 10.97 -2.50 -12.04
N ALA A 158 10.62 -1.67 -11.07
CA ALA A 158 9.89 -2.04 -9.85
C ALA A 158 8.75 -1.04 -9.58
N THR A 159 7.98 -0.72 -10.61
CA THR A 159 7.02 0.39 -10.65
C THR A 159 5.74 0.15 -9.85
N GLY A 160 5.54 -1.06 -9.29
CA GLY A 160 4.40 -1.38 -8.43
C GLY A 160 3.09 -1.59 -9.17
N SER A 161 1.98 -1.30 -8.49
CA SER A 161 0.63 -1.50 -8.99
C SER A 161 -0.32 -0.41 -8.48
N ASN A 162 -1.41 -0.20 -9.17
CA ASN A 162 -2.50 0.69 -8.76
C ASN A 162 -3.80 -0.11 -8.60
N ALA A 163 -4.71 0.41 -7.78
CA ALA A 163 -6.07 -0.11 -7.70
C ALA A 163 -6.74 -0.02 -9.08
N ARG A 164 -7.44 -1.10 -9.48
CA ARG A 164 -8.19 -1.13 -10.73
C ARG A 164 -9.68 -0.93 -10.44
N PRO A 165 -10.30 0.13 -10.95
CA PRO A 165 -11.73 0.34 -10.79
C PRO A 165 -12.54 -0.73 -11.56
N LEU A 166 -13.79 -0.95 -11.16
CA LEU A 166 -14.74 -1.70 -11.96
C LEU A 166 -15.11 -0.90 -13.20
N PRO A 167 -15.41 -1.57 -14.34
CA PRO A 167 -15.88 -0.87 -15.54
C PRO A 167 -17.13 -0.02 -15.24
N GLY A 168 -17.06 1.27 -15.57
CA GLY A 168 -18.16 2.22 -15.35
C GLY A 168 -18.30 2.72 -13.91
N VAL A 169 -17.38 2.37 -13.02
CA VAL A 169 -17.39 2.82 -11.61
C VAL A 169 -16.07 3.49 -11.29
N GLU A 170 -16.12 4.80 -11.04
CA GLU A 170 -14.93 5.56 -10.64
C GLU A 170 -14.85 5.68 -9.11
N PHE A 171 -13.65 5.71 -8.58
CA PHE A 171 -13.42 6.00 -7.18
C PHE A 171 -13.58 7.49 -6.92
N ASP A 172 -14.50 7.85 -6.04
CA ASP A 172 -14.64 9.23 -5.53
C ASP A 172 -13.93 9.43 -4.19
N GLU A 173 -13.43 8.33 -3.60
CA GLU A 173 -12.76 8.25 -2.31
C GLU A 173 -13.61 8.83 -1.15
N GLN A 174 -14.92 8.87 -1.31
CA GLN A 174 -15.91 9.31 -0.31
C GLN A 174 -16.97 8.25 -0.05
N GLN A 175 -17.64 7.76 -1.09
CA GLN A 175 -18.63 6.70 -1.03
C GLN A 175 -18.16 5.45 -1.76
N ILE A 176 -17.46 5.63 -2.88
CA ILE A 176 -16.86 4.58 -3.68
C ILE A 176 -15.33 4.63 -3.46
N LEU A 177 -14.88 3.76 -2.59
CA LEU A 177 -13.52 3.79 -2.08
C LEU A 177 -12.63 2.78 -2.81
N SER A 178 -11.42 3.19 -3.16
CA SER A 178 -10.33 2.25 -3.36
C SER A 178 -9.74 1.81 -2.00
N ASN A 179 -8.63 1.06 -2.01
CA ASN A 179 -7.88 0.80 -0.78
C ASN A 179 -7.39 2.09 -0.11
N ASP A 180 -7.09 3.15 -0.86
CA ASP A 180 -6.62 4.42 -0.32
C ASP A 180 -7.69 5.06 0.57
N GLY A 181 -8.91 5.24 0.04
CA GLY A 181 -10.04 5.77 0.80
C GLY A 181 -10.45 4.85 1.95
N ALA A 182 -10.45 3.52 1.74
CA ALA A 182 -10.81 2.56 2.77
C ALA A 182 -9.86 2.60 3.99
N LEU A 183 -8.61 3.00 3.81
CA LEU A 183 -7.62 3.22 4.86
C LEU A 183 -7.74 4.59 5.56
N ALA A 184 -8.55 5.49 5.02
CA ALA A 184 -8.68 6.88 5.48
C ALA A 184 -10.09 7.23 6.01
N VAL A 185 -11.00 6.26 6.10
CA VAL A 185 -12.36 6.46 6.63
C VAL A 185 -12.28 7.03 8.05
N ASN A 186 -12.96 8.14 8.28
CA ASN A 186 -12.85 8.94 9.50
C ASN A 186 -13.88 8.62 10.61
N ALA A 187 -14.80 7.72 10.32
CA ALA A 187 -15.81 7.26 11.27
C ALA A 187 -16.21 5.82 10.96
N VAL A 188 -16.68 5.05 11.93
CA VAL A 188 -17.17 3.69 11.69
C VAL A 188 -18.44 3.77 10.81
N PRO A 189 -18.42 3.21 9.58
CA PRO A 189 -19.60 3.21 8.73
C PRO A 189 -20.70 2.31 9.33
N LYS A 190 -21.95 2.72 9.22
CA LYS A 190 -23.07 1.86 9.65
C LYS A 190 -23.16 0.60 8.79
N LYS A 191 -22.98 0.74 7.48
CA LYS A 191 -22.98 -0.35 6.49
C LYS A 191 -21.79 -0.16 5.56
N LEU A 192 -21.12 -1.24 5.24
CA LEU A 192 -19.99 -1.27 4.31
C LEU A 192 -20.18 -2.43 3.32
N GLY A 193 -20.31 -2.10 2.04
CA GLY A 193 -20.21 -3.07 0.95
C GLY A 193 -18.76 -3.22 0.51
N VAL A 194 -18.27 -4.42 0.43
CA VAL A 194 -16.94 -4.73 -0.09
C VAL A 194 -17.10 -5.51 -1.39
N ILE A 195 -16.60 -4.99 -2.49
CA ILE A 195 -16.64 -5.66 -3.79
C ILE A 195 -15.36 -6.47 -3.98
N GLY A 196 -15.53 -7.77 -4.02
CA GLY A 196 -14.46 -8.75 -4.13
C GLY A 196 -14.05 -9.36 -2.80
N SER A 197 -13.95 -10.70 -2.77
CA SER A 197 -13.45 -11.47 -1.61
C SER A 197 -11.94 -11.66 -1.64
N GLY A 198 -11.20 -10.73 -2.25
CA GLY A 198 -9.74 -10.71 -2.24
C GLY A 198 -9.19 -10.26 -0.88
N VAL A 199 -7.88 -10.47 -0.66
CA VAL A 199 -7.21 -10.21 0.62
C VAL A 199 -7.41 -8.78 1.13
N ILE A 200 -7.32 -7.77 0.26
CA ILE A 200 -7.47 -6.35 0.63
C ILE A 200 -8.89 -6.06 1.14
N GLY A 201 -9.89 -6.52 0.39
CA GLY A 201 -11.31 -6.34 0.78
C GLY A 201 -11.63 -7.01 2.10
N LEU A 202 -11.13 -8.24 2.32
CA LEU A 202 -11.32 -8.98 3.56
C LEU A 202 -10.61 -8.30 4.75
N GLU A 203 -9.40 -7.76 4.56
CA GLU A 203 -8.68 -7.01 5.60
C GLU A 203 -9.47 -5.75 6.00
N MET A 204 -9.88 -4.95 5.04
CA MET A 204 -10.64 -3.72 5.33
C MET A 204 -12.02 -4.03 5.91
N GLY A 205 -12.73 -5.01 5.33
CA GLY A 205 -13.99 -5.48 5.89
C GLY A 205 -13.86 -5.96 7.34
N SER A 206 -12.78 -6.69 7.64
CA SER A 206 -12.49 -7.16 9.00
C SER A 206 -12.26 -6.01 9.98
N VAL A 207 -11.47 -5.00 9.60
CA VAL A 207 -11.24 -3.80 10.44
C VAL A 207 -12.57 -3.18 10.84
N TRP A 208 -13.39 -2.81 9.86
CA TRP A 208 -14.63 -2.09 10.12
C TRP A 208 -15.70 -2.95 10.79
N ARG A 209 -15.72 -4.26 10.50
CA ARG A 209 -16.61 -5.21 11.19
C ARG A 209 -16.32 -5.29 12.67
N ARG A 210 -15.05 -5.41 13.07
CA ARG A 210 -14.62 -5.42 14.47
C ARG A 210 -15.00 -4.14 15.21
N LEU A 211 -15.06 -3.02 14.50
CA LEU A 211 -15.45 -1.72 15.06
C LEU A 211 -16.96 -1.50 15.08
N GLY A 212 -17.77 -2.44 14.58
CA GLY A 212 -19.22 -2.42 14.67
C GLY A 212 -19.98 -2.13 13.39
N ALA A 213 -19.31 -2.01 12.24
CA ALA A 213 -19.97 -1.88 10.94
C ALA A 213 -20.73 -3.16 10.55
N ASP A 214 -21.87 -3.03 9.87
CA ASP A 214 -22.49 -4.16 9.14
C ASP A 214 -21.80 -4.29 7.78
N VAL A 215 -20.99 -5.36 7.63
CA VAL A 215 -20.13 -5.55 6.46
C VAL A 215 -20.65 -6.69 5.61
N THR A 216 -20.87 -6.44 4.31
CA THR A 216 -21.21 -7.46 3.32
C THR A 216 -20.17 -7.47 2.21
N VAL A 217 -19.56 -8.63 1.98
CA VAL A 217 -18.63 -8.89 0.89
C VAL A 217 -19.39 -9.48 -0.30
N LEU A 218 -19.31 -8.83 -1.45
CA LEU A 218 -19.96 -9.22 -2.71
C LEU A 218 -18.89 -9.75 -3.67
N GLU A 219 -18.95 -11.02 -4.02
CA GLU A 219 -17.97 -11.67 -4.89
C GLU A 219 -18.62 -12.19 -6.17
N GLY A 220 -18.10 -11.76 -7.32
CA GLY A 220 -18.61 -12.19 -8.62
C GLY A 220 -18.30 -13.64 -8.97
N MET A 221 -17.22 -14.20 -8.41
CA MET A 221 -16.85 -15.59 -8.59
C MET A 221 -17.64 -16.50 -7.62
N PRO A 222 -17.89 -17.76 -7.98
CA PRO A 222 -18.53 -18.71 -7.05
C PRO A 222 -17.62 -19.15 -5.91
N THR A 223 -16.33 -18.76 -5.95
CA THR A 223 -15.30 -19.21 -5.00
C THR A 223 -14.83 -18.03 -4.15
N PHE A 224 -14.89 -18.20 -2.83
CA PHE A 224 -14.34 -17.27 -1.86
C PHE A 224 -12.81 -17.31 -1.90
N LEU A 225 -12.15 -16.12 -1.93
CA LEU A 225 -10.68 -15.97 -1.87
C LEU A 225 -9.96 -16.85 -2.93
N ALA A 226 -10.43 -16.80 -4.17
CA ALA A 226 -10.02 -17.68 -5.26
C ALA A 226 -8.51 -17.71 -5.60
N ALA A 227 -7.74 -16.72 -5.10
CA ALA A 227 -6.30 -16.62 -5.35
C ALA A 227 -5.43 -17.45 -4.40
N VAL A 228 -6.01 -18.13 -3.42
CA VAL A 228 -5.26 -18.96 -2.45
C VAL A 228 -5.67 -20.43 -2.54
N ASP A 229 -4.90 -21.29 -1.86
CA ASP A 229 -5.23 -22.71 -1.74
C ASP A 229 -6.65 -22.93 -1.20
N GLU A 230 -7.36 -23.91 -1.75
CA GLU A 230 -8.78 -24.16 -1.44
C GLU A 230 -9.02 -24.49 0.03
N GLN A 231 -8.12 -25.23 0.68
CA GLN A 231 -8.24 -25.55 2.10
C GLN A 231 -8.06 -24.30 2.96
N VAL A 232 -7.08 -23.46 2.60
CA VAL A 232 -6.86 -22.17 3.27
C VAL A 232 -8.07 -21.26 3.08
N ALA A 233 -8.64 -21.17 1.88
CA ALA A 233 -9.84 -20.37 1.61
C ALA A 233 -11.04 -20.81 2.44
N LYS A 234 -11.27 -22.14 2.60
CA LYS A 234 -12.34 -22.70 3.43
C LYS A 234 -12.17 -22.34 4.92
N GLU A 235 -10.96 -22.47 5.45
CA GLU A 235 -10.71 -22.11 6.86
C GLU A 235 -10.80 -20.61 7.08
N ALA A 236 -10.28 -19.81 6.16
CA ALA A 236 -10.42 -18.35 6.19
C ALA A 236 -11.91 -17.94 6.20
N LYS A 237 -12.72 -18.54 5.32
CA LYS A 237 -14.16 -18.25 5.27
C LYS A 237 -14.85 -18.54 6.59
N LYS A 238 -14.59 -19.69 7.22
CA LYS A 238 -15.15 -20.02 8.55
C LYS A 238 -14.76 -18.96 9.60
N ALA A 239 -13.51 -18.49 9.57
CA ALA A 239 -13.05 -17.49 10.51
C ALA A 239 -13.76 -16.14 10.29
N PHE A 240 -13.91 -15.71 9.05
CA PHE A 240 -14.62 -14.46 8.72
C PHE A 240 -16.13 -14.55 9.00
N ASP A 241 -16.77 -15.70 8.70
CA ASP A 241 -18.18 -15.94 9.03
C ASP A 241 -18.40 -15.86 10.57
N LYS A 242 -17.49 -16.47 11.35
CA LYS A 242 -17.51 -16.38 12.81
C LYS A 242 -17.33 -14.95 13.33
N GLN A 243 -16.52 -14.15 12.64
CA GLN A 243 -16.34 -12.73 12.93
C GLN A 243 -17.57 -11.89 12.54
N GLY A 244 -18.51 -12.46 11.77
CA GLY A 244 -19.74 -11.82 11.32
C GLY A 244 -19.61 -11.04 10.02
N LEU A 245 -18.59 -11.30 9.20
CA LEU A 245 -18.57 -10.85 7.82
C LEU A 245 -19.57 -11.66 7.00
N LYS A 246 -20.55 -10.99 6.39
CA LYS A 246 -21.44 -11.62 5.44
C LYS A 246 -20.74 -11.69 4.08
N SER A 247 -20.83 -12.83 3.39
CA SER A 247 -20.26 -12.98 2.04
C SER A 247 -21.29 -13.59 1.09
N GLU A 248 -21.51 -12.91 -0.03
CA GLU A 248 -22.37 -13.37 -1.11
C GLU A 248 -21.50 -13.66 -2.34
N LEU A 249 -21.52 -14.90 -2.79
CA LEU A 249 -20.68 -15.40 -3.89
C LEU A 249 -21.50 -15.58 -5.17
N GLY A 250 -20.87 -15.47 -6.33
CA GLY A 250 -21.51 -15.62 -7.62
C GLY A 250 -22.50 -14.51 -7.96
N VAL A 251 -22.38 -13.35 -7.30
CA VAL A 251 -23.30 -12.22 -7.49
C VAL A 251 -22.86 -11.37 -8.70
N LYS A 252 -23.85 -10.83 -9.42
CA LYS A 252 -23.59 -9.83 -10.44
C LYS A 252 -23.63 -8.44 -9.79
N ILE A 253 -22.55 -7.70 -9.92
CA ILE A 253 -22.54 -6.29 -9.53
C ILE A 253 -23.24 -5.52 -10.65
N GLY A 254 -24.38 -4.94 -10.32
CA GLY A 254 -25.15 -4.08 -11.23
C GLY A 254 -24.72 -2.62 -11.14
N ASP A 255 -25.64 -1.72 -11.51
CA ASP A 255 -25.40 -0.29 -11.42
C ASP A 255 -25.19 0.13 -9.96
N ILE A 256 -24.12 0.85 -9.71
CA ILE A 256 -23.84 1.49 -8.42
C ILE A 256 -24.41 2.91 -8.52
N LYS A 257 -25.39 3.22 -7.68
CA LYS A 257 -26.09 4.50 -7.65
C LYS A 257 -25.83 5.21 -6.33
#